data_179624320868806fc95083a734194d36
#
_entry.id   179624320868806fc95083a734194d36
#
_cell.length_a   1.000
_cell.length_b   1.000
_cell.length_c   1.000
_cell.angle_alpha   90.00
_cell.angle_beta   90.00
_cell.angle_gamma   90.00
#
_symmetry.space_group_name_H-M   'P 1'
#
loop_
_entity.id
_entity.type
_entity.pdbx_description
1 polymer ?
#
loop_
_entity_poly.entity_id
_entity_poly.type
_entity_poly.pdbx_seq_one_letter_code
_entity_poly.pdbx_strand_id
1 'polypeptide(L)'
;MALVLNDRVKVSSSSSGTGAFALGAAETGFESFLTGIGNNNTTYYTIFNPGTNEWEVGLGTLNVDSTSLARTTVISSSNSDNLVNFAATGTKTVFCTLPASKAVYLDANGDAVGVEGGNIETLGDTFSNYNDINTNTTTTLVA
;
A
#
# COMPACT_ATOMS: atom_id res chain seq x y z
N MET A 1 -7.64 -13.05 -7.17
CA MET A 1 -6.62 -12.04 -6.79
C MET A 1 -7.34 -10.86 -6.17
N ALA A 2 -7.10 -10.58 -4.91
CA ALA A 2 -7.67 -9.43 -4.20
C ALA A 2 -6.53 -8.55 -3.67
N LEU A 3 -6.77 -7.24 -3.47
CA LEU A 3 -5.90 -6.40 -2.66
C LEU A 3 -6.25 -6.63 -1.20
N VAL A 4 -5.29 -7.14 -0.44
CA VAL A 4 -5.45 -7.47 0.98
C VAL A 4 -4.44 -6.68 1.79
N LEU A 5 -4.91 -6.03 2.85
CA LEU A 5 -4.09 -5.39 3.86
C LEU A 5 -4.38 -6.04 5.21
N ASN A 6 -3.36 -6.27 5.99
CA ASN A 6 -3.52 -6.79 7.34
C ASN A 6 -2.42 -6.24 8.25
N ASP A 7 -2.73 -6.14 9.54
CA ASP A 7 -1.81 -5.67 10.55
C ASP A 7 -0.81 -6.76 10.92
N ARG A 8 0.38 -6.32 11.34
CA ARG A 8 1.42 -7.20 11.91
C ARG A 8 1.92 -8.30 10.97
N VAL A 9 1.86 -8.09 9.65
CA VAL A 9 2.47 -8.99 8.67
C VAL A 9 3.90 -8.55 8.41
N LYS A 10 4.89 -9.33 8.85
CA LYS A 10 6.32 -9.00 8.76
C LYS A 10 7.19 -10.24 8.75
N VAL A 11 8.07 -10.33 7.78
CA VAL A 11 9.01 -11.45 7.60
C VAL A 11 10.42 -10.93 7.30
N SER A 12 11.40 -11.79 7.48
CA SER A 12 12.76 -11.57 6.99
C SER A 12 12.92 -12.06 5.55
N SER A 13 13.90 -11.53 4.82
CA SER A 13 14.29 -11.98 3.49
C SER A 13 15.80 -11.84 3.27
N SER A 14 16.40 -12.85 2.65
CA SER A 14 17.78 -12.81 2.17
C SER A 14 17.90 -12.45 0.69
N SER A 15 16.77 -12.17 0.02
CA SER A 15 16.75 -11.86 -1.41
C SER A 15 17.55 -10.58 -1.73
N SER A 16 18.04 -10.51 -2.95
CA SER A 16 18.79 -9.37 -3.49
C SER A 16 18.41 -9.15 -4.96
N GLY A 17 18.92 -8.07 -5.53
CA GLY A 17 18.67 -7.75 -6.93
C GLY A 17 17.30 -7.09 -7.18
N THR A 18 16.84 -7.18 -8.41
CA THR A 18 15.59 -6.58 -8.89
C THR A 18 14.42 -7.58 -9.00
N GLY A 19 14.64 -8.85 -8.68
CA GLY A 19 13.66 -9.92 -8.79
C GLY A 19 12.60 -9.93 -7.69
N ALA A 20 11.77 -10.98 -7.70
CA ALA A 20 10.85 -11.26 -6.61
C ALA A 20 11.60 -11.57 -5.32
N PHE A 21 11.01 -11.19 -4.19
CA PHE A 21 11.58 -11.43 -2.87
C PHE A 21 11.05 -12.73 -2.27
N ALA A 22 11.95 -13.64 -1.92
CA ALA A 22 11.60 -14.80 -1.12
C ALA A 22 11.20 -14.33 0.29
N LEU A 23 10.07 -14.84 0.76
CA LEU A 23 9.50 -14.49 2.06
C LEU A 23 9.91 -15.56 3.08
N GLY A 24 10.71 -15.17 4.04
CA GLY A 24 11.17 -16.04 5.12
C GLY A 24 10.13 -16.23 6.22
N ALA A 25 10.59 -16.68 7.37
CA ALA A 25 9.73 -16.85 8.54
C ALA A 25 9.21 -15.51 9.06
N ALA A 26 8.02 -15.54 9.66
CA ALA A 26 7.48 -14.39 10.38
C ALA A 26 8.40 -14.00 11.54
N GLU A 27 8.58 -12.69 11.74
CA GLU A 27 9.32 -12.19 12.88
C GLU A 27 8.51 -12.41 14.18
N THR A 28 9.21 -12.47 15.31
CA THR A 28 8.56 -12.72 16.59
C THR A 28 7.44 -11.70 16.85
N GLY A 29 6.25 -12.21 17.10
CA GLY A 29 5.05 -11.41 17.34
C GLY A 29 4.38 -10.83 16.09
N PHE A 30 4.81 -11.28 14.91
CA PHE A 30 4.20 -10.93 13.63
C PHE A 30 3.62 -12.17 12.94
N GLU A 31 2.83 -11.95 11.90
CA GLU A 31 2.27 -12.99 11.04
C GLU A 31 3.07 -13.12 9.74
N SER A 32 2.97 -14.30 9.11
CA SER A 32 3.50 -14.50 7.77
C SER A 32 2.59 -13.87 6.71
N PHE A 33 3.12 -13.65 5.51
CA PHE A 33 2.30 -13.23 4.37
C PHE A 33 1.24 -14.27 3.98
N LEU A 34 1.53 -15.56 4.18
CA LEU A 34 0.53 -16.62 3.97
C LEU A 34 -0.68 -16.44 4.88
N THR A 35 -0.44 -16.18 6.16
CA THR A 35 -1.53 -16.02 7.15
C THR A 35 -2.27 -14.71 6.97
N GLY A 36 -1.55 -13.60 6.82
CA GLY A 36 -2.15 -12.27 6.84
C GLY A 36 -2.69 -11.82 5.49
N ILE A 37 -2.07 -12.23 4.38
CA ILE A 37 -2.43 -11.78 3.03
C ILE A 37 -3.06 -12.91 2.20
N GLY A 38 -2.48 -14.10 2.25
CA GLY A 38 -2.96 -15.27 1.51
C GLY A 38 -2.47 -15.37 0.07
N ASN A 39 -2.60 -16.57 -0.48
CA ASN A 39 -2.07 -16.96 -1.78
C ASN A 39 -2.66 -16.15 -2.94
N ASN A 40 -1.82 -15.81 -3.91
CA ASN A 40 -2.17 -15.11 -5.15
C ASN A 40 -2.81 -13.73 -4.96
N ASN A 41 -2.79 -13.17 -3.74
CA ASN A 41 -3.31 -11.85 -3.49
C ASN A 41 -2.23 -10.76 -3.70
N THR A 42 -2.69 -9.55 -3.93
CA THR A 42 -1.85 -8.35 -3.93
C THR A 42 -1.87 -7.70 -2.56
N THR A 43 -0.79 -7.01 -2.23
CA THR A 43 -0.71 -6.20 -1.01
C THR A 43 0.25 -5.04 -1.21
N TYR A 44 0.08 -3.98 -0.44
CA TYR A 44 1.15 -2.99 -0.31
C TYR A 44 2.23 -3.54 0.62
N TYR A 45 3.47 -3.29 0.25
CA TYR A 45 4.64 -3.75 0.99
C TYR A 45 5.65 -2.64 1.20
N THR A 46 6.47 -2.82 2.21
CA THR A 46 7.76 -2.15 2.35
C THR A 46 8.85 -3.20 2.49
N ILE A 47 9.95 -3.00 1.76
CA ILE A 47 11.20 -3.73 1.92
C ILE A 47 12.23 -2.74 2.44
N PHE A 48 12.98 -3.14 3.48
CA PHE A 48 14.05 -2.33 4.07
C PHE A 48 15.28 -3.19 4.33
N ASN A 49 16.44 -2.70 3.89
CA ASN A 49 17.75 -3.27 4.18
C ASN A 49 18.50 -2.37 5.16
N PRO A 50 18.53 -2.69 6.45
CA PRO A 50 19.22 -1.84 7.44
C PRO A 50 20.74 -1.78 7.25
N GLY A 51 21.33 -2.77 6.56
CA GLY A 51 22.77 -2.80 6.30
C GLY A 51 23.26 -1.81 5.25
N THR A 52 22.39 -1.36 4.36
CA THR A 52 22.71 -0.46 3.24
C THR A 52 21.82 0.76 3.17
N ASN A 53 20.80 0.86 4.03
CA ASN A 53 19.75 1.86 3.99
C ASN A 53 18.91 1.88 2.69
N GLU A 54 18.92 0.79 1.93
CA GLU A 54 18.06 0.59 0.77
C GLU A 54 16.65 0.30 1.24
N TRP A 55 15.66 0.93 0.60
CA TRP A 55 14.25 0.69 0.90
C TRP A 55 13.38 0.86 -0.35
N GLU A 56 12.23 0.20 -0.33
CA GLU A 56 11.23 0.27 -1.39
C GLU A 56 9.83 0.07 -0.81
N VAL A 57 8.91 0.93 -1.21
CA VAL A 57 7.48 0.82 -0.91
C VAL A 57 6.76 0.58 -2.23
N GLY A 58 5.87 -0.40 -2.26
CA GLY A 58 5.19 -0.74 -3.51
C GLY A 58 3.93 -1.55 -3.35
N LEU A 59 3.33 -1.89 -4.49
CA LEU A 59 2.30 -2.91 -4.63
C LEU A 59 2.95 -4.18 -5.15
N GLY A 60 2.72 -5.29 -4.49
CA GLY A 60 3.27 -6.60 -4.86
C GLY A 60 2.21 -7.68 -4.93
N THR A 61 2.55 -8.76 -5.61
CA THR A 61 1.69 -9.93 -5.77
C THR A 61 2.37 -11.16 -5.18
N LEU A 62 1.67 -11.87 -4.32
CA LEU A 62 2.14 -13.14 -3.78
C LEU A 62 1.96 -14.27 -4.79
N ASN A 63 2.93 -15.18 -4.82
CA ASN A 63 2.81 -16.40 -5.61
C ASN A 63 1.76 -17.37 -5.01
N VAL A 64 1.59 -18.51 -5.65
CA VAL A 64 0.55 -19.52 -5.34
C VAL A 64 0.64 -20.10 -3.93
N ASP A 65 1.79 -20.06 -3.29
CA ASP A 65 2.04 -20.59 -1.94
C ASP A 65 2.49 -19.50 -0.93
N SER A 66 2.45 -18.24 -1.33
CA SER A 66 2.87 -17.07 -0.53
C SER A 66 4.33 -17.14 -0.03
N THR A 67 5.20 -17.84 -0.75
CA THR A 67 6.63 -17.93 -0.44
C THR A 67 7.47 -16.86 -1.11
N SER A 68 6.89 -16.12 -2.06
CA SER A 68 7.56 -15.00 -2.73
C SER A 68 6.60 -13.86 -3.06
N LEU A 69 7.17 -12.65 -3.09
CA LEU A 69 6.48 -11.40 -3.42
C LEU A 69 7.08 -10.84 -4.72
N ALA A 70 6.29 -10.81 -5.78
CA ALA A 70 6.64 -10.07 -6.98
C ALA A 70 6.41 -8.58 -6.75
N ARG A 71 7.41 -7.74 -7.04
CA ARG A 71 7.36 -6.28 -6.90
C ARG A 71 6.72 -5.68 -8.15
N THR A 72 5.40 -5.58 -8.14
CA THR A 72 4.59 -5.26 -9.34
C THR A 72 4.65 -3.78 -9.70
N THR A 73 4.59 -2.91 -8.69
CA THR A 73 4.62 -1.45 -8.89
C THR A 73 5.37 -0.81 -7.73
N VAL A 74 6.40 -0.04 -8.03
CA VAL A 74 7.09 0.78 -7.03
C VAL A 74 6.31 2.09 -6.85
N ILE A 75 6.07 2.47 -5.60
CA ILE A 75 5.40 3.71 -5.22
C ILE A 75 6.42 4.75 -4.79
N SER A 76 7.39 4.33 -3.96
CA SER A 76 8.50 5.18 -3.54
C SER A 76 9.70 4.31 -3.16
N SER A 77 10.90 4.80 -3.38
CA SER A 77 12.10 4.03 -3.09
C SER A 77 13.36 4.89 -2.88
N SER A 78 14.38 4.28 -2.29
CA SER A 78 15.72 4.86 -2.16
C SER A 78 16.45 5.02 -3.52
N ASN A 79 15.88 4.53 -4.61
CA ASN A 79 16.39 4.64 -5.96
C ASN A 79 15.59 5.67 -6.81
N SER A 80 15.27 6.83 -6.22
CA SER A 80 14.50 7.88 -6.90
C SER A 80 13.16 7.34 -7.44
N ASP A 81 12.45 6.61 -6.61
CA ASP A 81 11.15 5.98 -6.87
C ASP A 81 11.16 4.92 -8.00
N ASN A 82 12.36 4.48 -8.40
CA ASN A 82 12.53 3.35 -9.31
C ASN A 82 12.74 2.05 -8.52
N LEU A 83 12.64 0.92 -9.23
CA LEU A 83 12.91 -0.40 -8.70
C LEU A 83 14.31 -0.49 -8.10
N VAL A 84 14.40 -0.91 -6.85
CA VAL A 84 15.67 -1.03 -6.14
C VAL A 84 16.38 -2.33 -6.51
N ASN A 85 17.66 -2.22 -6.84
CA ASN A 85 18.56 -3.36 -6.98
C ASN A 85 19.21 -3.64 -5.61
N PHE A 86 18.49 -4.32 -4.73
CA PHE A 86 18.95 -4.57 -3.37
C PHE A 86 20.27 -5.32 -3.31
N ALA A 87 21.17 -4.84 -2.47
CA ALA A 87 22.47 -5.48 -2.24
C ALA A 87 22.30 -6.91 -1.68
N ALA A 88 23.26 -7.79 -1.98
CA ALA A 88 23.28 -9.14 -1.44
C ALA A 88 23.53 -9.18 0.08
N THR A 89 24.18 -8.15 0.62
CA THR A 89 24.47 -8.03 2.05
C THR A 89 23.27 -7.63 2.87
N GLY A 90 23.22 -8.09 4.11
CA GLY A 90 22.19 -7.76 5.06
C GLY A 90 20.89 -8.58 4.89
N THR A 91 20.24 -8.83 6.00
CA THR A 91 18.90 -9.40 6.03
C THR A 91 17.89 -8.27 5.87
N LYS A 92 17.04 -8.36 4.86
CA LYS A 92 15.98 -7.39 4.60
C LYS A 92 14.77 -7.73 5.43
N THR A 93 14.04 -6.72 5.82
CA THR A 93 12.70 -6.85 6.41
C THR A 93 11.66 -6.55 5.35
N VAL A 94 10.65 -7.41 5.24
CA VAL A 94 9.50 -7.23 4.34
C VAL A 94 8.23 -7.20 5.17
N PHE A 95 7.42 -6.15 5.04
CA PHE A 95 6.19 -6.03 5.81
C PHE A 95 5.06 -5.39 5.01
N CYS A 96 3.82 -5.75 5.38
CA CYS A 96 2.62 -5.11 4.86
C CYS A 96 2.43 -3.74 5.51
N THR A 97 2.13 -2.73 4.71
CA THR A 97 1.83 -1.38 5.18
C THR A 97 0.95 -0.64 4.18
N LEU A 98 0.08 0.23 4.67
CA LEU A 98 -0.65 1.15 3.80
C LEU A 98 0.26 2.36 3.51
N PRO A 99 0.69 2.59 2.25
CA PRO A 99 1.47 3.77 1.91
C PRO A 99 0.69 5.06 2.18
N ALA A 100 1.37 6.09 2.69
CA ALA A 100 0.74 7.38 2.98
C ALA A 100 0.04 7.99 1.75
N SER A 101 0.63 7.85 0.56
CA SER A 101 0.04 8.29 -0.72
C SER A 101 -1.19 7.50 -1.16
N LYS A 102 -1.54 6.43 -0.46
CA LYS A 102 -2.72 5.59 -0.71
C LYS A 102 -3.72 5.62 0.45
N ALA A 103 -3.41 6.38 1.50
CA ALA A 103 -4.25 6.51 2.68
C ALA A 103 -5.20 7.70 2.55
N VAL A 104 -6.35 7.59 3.19
CA VAL A 104 -7.23 8.71 3.52
C VAL A 104 -7.05 9.01 5.00
N TYR A 105 -6.76 10.24 5.34
CA TYR A 105 -6.53 10.67 6.72
C TYR A 105 -7.03 12.10 6.94
N LEU A 106 -7.16 12.49 8.19
CA LEU A 106 -7.49 13.87 8.53
C LEU A 106 -6.22 14.71 8.65
N ASP A 107 -6.24 15.91 8.11
CA ASP A 107 -5.17 16.89 8.29
C ASP A 107 -5.25 17.57 9.69
N ALA A 108 -4.39 18.55 9.94
CA ALA A 108 -4.35 19.28 11.21
C ALA A 108 -5.60 20.12 11.50
N ASN A 109 -6.41 20.42 10.48
CA ASN A 109 -7.66 21.15 10.60
C ASN A 109 -8.86 20.22 10.79
N GLY A 110 -8.66 18.90 10.60
CA GLY A 110 -9.70 17.89 10.63
C GLY A 110 -10.35 17.65 9.27
N ASP A 111 -9.78 18.19 8.19
CA ASP A 111 -10.26 17.97 6.84
C ASP A 111 -9.73 16.64 6.28
N ALA A 112 -10.56 15.92 5.52
CA ALA A 112 -10.16 14.67 4.90
C ALA A 112 -9.17 14.91 3.75
N VAL A 113 -7.98 14.34 3.87
CA VAL A 113 -6.95 14.33 2.83
C VAL A 113 -6.90 12.95 2.20
N GLY A 114 -6.95 12.88 0.89
CA GLY A 114 -6.98 11.63 0.17
C GLY A 114 -6.01 11.58 -1.00
N VAL A 115 -6.08 10.47 -1.73
CA VAL A 115 -5.31 10.25 -2.96
C VAL A 115 -5.82 11.21 -4.04
N GLU A 116 -4.93 11.96 -4.68
CA GLU A 116 -5.28 12.79 -5.85
C GLU A 116 -5.95 11.91 -6.93
N GLY A 117 -7.12 12.36 -7.40
CA GLY A 117 -7.92 11.63 -8.39
C GLY A 117 -8.64 10.39 -7.87
N GLY A 118 -8.73 10.20 -6.55
CA GLY A 118 -9.44 9.08 -5.93
C GLY A 118 -10.93 9.33 -5.70
N ASN A 119 -11.64 8.28 -5.32
CA ASN A 119 -13.09 8.29 -5.06
C ASN A 119 -13.59 9.29 -4.01
N ILE A 120 -12.71 10.00 -3.32
CA ILE A 120 -13.07 11.01 -2.32
C ILE A 120 -13.54 12.29 -2.98
N GLU A 121 -12.94 12.69 -4.09
CA GLU A 121 -13.49 13.77 -4.92
C GLU A 121 -14.89 13.40 -5.40
N THR A 122 -15.07 12.15 -5.83
CA THR A 122 -16.39 11.65 -6.23
C THR A 122 -17.39 11.64 -5.08
N LEU A 123 -16.96 11.35 -3.84
CA LEU A 123 -17.80 11.46 -2.66
C LEU A 123 -18.10 12.94 -2.33
N GLY A 124 -17.12 13.82 -2.44
CA GLY A 124 -17.29 15.27 -2.29
C GLY A 124 -18.26 15.81 -3.33
N ASP A 125 -18.07 15.44 -4.59
CA ASP A 125 -18.97 15.79 -5.68
C ASP A 125 -20.39 15.21 -5.49
N THR A 126 -20.50 14.00 -4.99
CA THR A 126 -21.80 13.38 -4.69
C THR A 126 -22.52 14.13 -3.57
N PHE A 127 -21.81 14.54 -2.52
CA PHE A 127 -22.40 15.34 -1.44
C PHE A 127 -22.68 16.79 -1.87
N SER A 128 -21.82 17.42 -2.66
CA SER A 128 -22.08 18.71 -3.27
C SER A 128 -23.30 18.66 -4.19
N ASN A 129 -23.36 17.65 -5.06
CA ASN A 129 -24.49 17.46 -5.97
C ASN A 129 -25.81 17.19 -5.20
N TYR A 130 -25.75 16.49 -4.06
CA TYR A 130 -26.92 16.29 -3.21
C TYR A 130 -27.40 17.63 -2.62
N ASN A 131 -26.51 18.49 -2.18
CA ASN A 131 -26.85 19.82 -1.70
C ASN A 131 -27.36 20.72 -2.85
N ASP A 132 -26.75 20.63 -4.02
CA ASP A 132 -27.17 21.36 -5.22
C ASP A 132 -28.56 20.93 -5.73
N ILE A 133 -28.84 19.63 -5.71
CA ILE A 133 -30.17 19.10 -6.04
C ILE A 133 -31.22 19.64 -5.07
N ASN A 134 -30.88 19.70 -3.78
CA ASN A 134 -31.82 20.21 -2.77
C ASN A 134 -32.03 21.73 -2.91
N THR A 135 -30.97 22.48 -3.25
CA THR A 135 -31.04 23.93 -3.52
C THR A 135 -31.80 24.23 -4.82
N ASN A 136 -31.53 23.48 -5.86
CA ASN A 136 -32.21 23.60 -7.15
C ASN A 136 -33.71 23.27 -7.05
N THR A 137 -34.07 22.26 -6.27
CA THR A 137 -35.46 21.90 -6.05
C THR A 137 -36.21 23.03 -5.32
N THR A 138 -35.54 23.71 -4.41
CA THR A 138 -36.12 24.84 -3.67
C THR A 138 -36.27 26.07 -4.58
N THR A 139 -35.35 26.30 -5.50
CA THR A 139 -35.40 27.42 -6.45
C THR A 139 -36.50 27.23 -7.51
N THR A 140 -36.75 26.00 -7.89
CA THR A 140 -37.80 25.65 -8.87
C THR A 140 -39.21 25.73 -8.27
N LEU A 141 -39.35 25.62 -6.95
CA LEU A 141 -40.64 25.72 -6.25
C LEU A 141 -41.01 27.17 -5.93
N VAL A 142 -40.13 28.14 -6.10
CA VAL A 142 -40.35 29.56 -5.79
C VAL A 142 -40.54 30.40 -7.06
N ALA A 143 -40.36 29.82 -8.22
CA ALA A 143 -40.61 30.41 -9.52
C ALA A 143 -41.91 29.88 -10.13
#